data_573073e258b6945cac16f46454c3c2b9
#
_entry.id   573073e258b6945cac16f46454c3c2b9
#
_cell.length_a   1.000
_cell.length_b   1.000
_cell.length_c   1.000
_cell.angle_alpha   90.00
_cell.angle_beta   90.00
_cell.angle_gamma   90.00
#
_symmetry.space_group_name_H-M   'P 1'
#
loop_
_entity.id
_entity.type
_entity.pdbx_description
1 polymer ?
#
loop_
_entity_poly.entity_id
_entity_poly.type
_entity_poly.pdbx_seq_one_letter_code
_entity_poly.pdbx_strand_id
1 'polypeptide(L)'
;MREETEFVEQAGKSQPSIPSRTKLLAEMAVAIALGTVLSFVKFSIWPQGGSVTAGSMVPLFWFSLRRGAKLGVTAGVVHGMVQFFVEPFFVHPAQMLLDYPIAFGALGLAGLFRKHEVGGVAAGIGGRFLAHFISGVIFFAIYAPQVYLGLNIGANAYTYSALYNGSYLVPELVISSVLMIVLIKRNLIDLYK
;
A
#
# COMPACT_ATOMS: atom_id res chain seq x y z
N MET A 1 10.30 26.17 -47.77
CA MET A 1 9.71 24.85 -48.05
C MET A 1 10.25 23.70 -47.15
N ARG A 2 11.56 23.59 -46.87
CA ARG A 2 12.08 22.56 -45.93
C ARG A 2 11.83 22.93 -44.47
N GLU A 3 11.93 24.19 -44.07
CA GLU A 3 11.67 24.60 -42.67
C GLU A 3 10.21 24.49 -42.26
N GLU A 4 9.27 24.73 -43.20
CA GLU A 4 7.83 24.55 -42.90
C GLU A 4 7.43 23.09 -42.70
N THR A 5 8.10 22.14 -43.40
CA THR A 5 7.84 20.74 -43.21
C THR A 5 8.38 20.22 -41.86
N GLU A 6 9.53 20.73 -41.38
CA GLU A 6 10.04 20.36 -40.05
C GLU A 6 9.19 20.93 -38.91
N PHE A 7 8.60 22.11 -39.09
CA PHE A 7 7.69 22.72 -38.11
C PHE A 7 6.38 21.94 -37.97
N VAL A 8 5.86 21.43 -39.08
CA VAL A 8 4.63 20.60 -39.10
C VAL A 8 4.90 19.21 -38.51
N GLU A 9 6.08 18.64 -38.73
CA GLU A 9 6.48 17.33 -38.18
C GLU A 9 6.75 17.40 -36.67
N GLN A 10 7.24 18.53 -36.14
CA GLN A 10 7.40 18.74 -34.70
C GLN A 10 6.07 19.00 -33.98
N ALA A 11 5.08 19.63 -34.65
CA ALA A 11 3.75 19.83 -34.10
C ALA A 11 2.95 18.54 -33.94
N GLY A 12 3.34 17.47 -34.64
CA GLY A 12 2.72 16.15 -34.57
C GLY A 12 3.22 15.26 -33.41
N LYS A 13 4.25 15.67 -32.66
CA LYS A 13 4.65 14.94 -31.45
C LYS A 13 3.61 15.23 -30.37
N SER A 14 2.68 14.31 -30.21
CA SER A 14 1.63 14.35 -29.20
C SER A 14 2.27 14.65 -27.83
N GLN A 15 1.96 15.83 -27.28
CA GLN A 15 2.27 16.11 -25.88
C GLN A 15 1.65 15.01 -25.02
N PRO A 16 2.32 14.55 -23.96
CA PRO A 16 1.76 13.56 -23.06
C PRO A 16 0.43 14.09 -22.52
N SER A 17 -0.67 13.59 -23.05
CA SER A 17 -2.00 14.01 -22.67
C SER A 17 -2.21 13.71 -21.19
N ILE A 18 -2.53 14.73 -20.38
CA ILE A 18 -2.98 14.54 -19.01
C ILE A 18 -4.16 13.56 -19.07
N PRO A 19 -4.11 12.43 -18.37
CA PRO A 19 -5.19 11.46 -18.43
C PRO A 19 -6.50 12.13 -18.02
N SER A 20 -7.57 11.84 -18.77
CA SER A 20 -8.90 12.37 -18.43
C SER A 20 -9.26 11.96 -16.99
N ARG A 21 -10.04 12.79 -16.30
CA ARG A 21 -10.49 12.47 -14.92
C ARG A 21 -11.17 11.12 -14.84
N THR A 22 -11.93 10.74 -15.86
CA THR A 22 -12.60 9.44 -15.98
C THR A 22 -11.59 8.29 -16.02
N LYS A 23 -10.52 8.41 -16.81
CA LYS A 23 -9.46 7.39 -16.88
C LYS A 23 -8.75 7.22 -15.54
N LEU A 24 -8.46 8.33 -14.86
CA LEU A 24 -7.82 8.31 -13.55
C LEU A 24 -8.69 7.62 -12.49
N LEU A 25 -9.98 7.94 -12.46
CA LEU A 25 -10.94 7.30 -11.54
C LEU A 25 -11.12 5.81 -11.85
N ALA A 26 -11.15 5.44 -13.12
CA ALA A 26 -11.23 4.04 -13.53
C ALA A 26 -9.98 3.24 -13.10
N GLU A 27 -8.77 3.77 -13.31
CA GLU A 27 -7.53 3.14 -12.84
C GLU A 27 -7.51 2.99 -11.31
N MET A 28 -7.93 4.00 -10.56
CA MET A 28 -8.03 3.95 -9.11
C MET A 28 -9.03 2.89 -8.64
N ALA A 29 -10.21 2.84 -9.24
CA ALA A 29 -11.25 1.86 -8.93
C ALA A 29 -10.77 0.42 -9.20
N VAL A 30 -10.09 0.19 -10.34
CA VAL A 30 -9.50 -1.11 -10.68
C VAL A 30 -8.40 -1.50 -9.68
N ALA A 31 -7.53 -0.57 -9.29
CA ALA A 31 -6.49 -0.85 -8.31
C ALA A 31 -7.07 -1.24 -6.93
N ILE A 32 -8.12 -0.53 -6.48
CA ILE A 32 -8.84 -0.85 -5.23
C ILE A 32 -9.51 -2.21 -5.33
N ALA A 33 -10.23 -2.48 -6.41
CA ALA A 33 -10.93 -3.75 -6.62
C ALA A 33 -9.97 -4.94 -6.65
N LEU A 34 -8.87 -4.84 -7.42
CA LEU A 34 -7.84 -5.88 -7.47
C LEU A 34 -7.18 -6.11 -6.10
N GLY A 35 -6.84 -5.03 -5.39
CA GLY A 35 -6.30 -5.13 -4.03
C GLY A 35 -7.27 -5.84 -3.08
N THR A 36 -8.56 -5.54 -3.18
CA THR A 36 -9.61 -6.18 -2.38
C THR A 36 -9.75 -7.66 -2.72
N VAL A 37 -9.78 -8.02 -4.01
CA VAL A 37 -9.87 -9.43 -4.43
C VAL A 37 -8.64 -10.22 -3.97
N LEU A 38 -7.44 -9.66 -4.13
CA LEU A 38 -6.20 -10.31 -3.69
C LEU A 38 -6.12 -10.45 -2.15
N SER A 39 -6.81 -9.61 -1.38
CA SER A 39 -6.83 -9.72 0.08
C SER A 39 -7.55 -10.96 0.59
N PHE A 40 -8.40 -11.61 -0.21
CA PHE A 40 -9.01 -12.88 0.15
C PHE A 40 -8.04 -14.07 0.08
N VAL A 41 -6.95 -13.94 -0.70
CA VAL A 41 -5.89 -14.95 -0.77
C VAL A 41 -4.83 -14.59 0.26
N LYS A 42 -5.01 -15.10 1.48
CA LYS A 42 -4.18 -14.72 2.63
C LYS A 42 -3.90 -15.88 3.57
N PHE A 43 -2.80 -15.74 4.29
CA PHE A 43 -2.47 -16.53 5.47
C PHE A 43 -2.67 -15.65 6.71
N SER A 44 -3.55 -16.09 7.62
CA SER A 44 -3.93 -15.34 8.81
C SER A 44 -3.88 -16.21 10.05
N ILE A 45 -2.86 -15.99 10.88
CA ILE A 45 -2.68 -16.66 12.18
C ILE A 45 -2.66 -15.66 13.33
N TRP A 46 -2.75 -14.38 13.03
CA TRP A 46 -2.66 -13.29 14.00
C TRP A 46 -4.03 -12.97 14.59
N PRO A 47 -4.16 -13.01 15.93
CA PRO A 47 -5.49 -12.91 16.58
C PRO A 47 -6.17 -11.55 16.45
N GLN A 48 -5.41 -10.45 16.26
CA GLN A 48 -5.95 -9.09 16.10
C GLN A 48 -6.04 -8.66 14.62
N GLY A 49 -6.26 -9.59 13.70
CA GLY A 49 -6.53 -9.28 12.29
C GLY A 49 -5.31 -9.11 11.38
N GLY A 50 -4.09 -9.35 11.87
CA GLY A 50 -2.90 -9.38 11.03
C GLY A 50 -2.96 -10.50 9.99
N SER A 51 -2.48 -10.27 8.78
CA SER A 51 -2.44 -11.27 7.71
C SER A 51 -1.34 -10.99 6.71
N VAL A 52 -0.86 -12.06 6.07
CA VAL A 52 0.04 -11.99 4.90
C VAL A 52 -0.77 -12.37 3.68
N THR A 53 -0.78 -11.51 2.66
CA THR A 53 -1.60 -11.67 1.46
C THR A 53 -0.75 -12.05 0.24
N ALA A 54 -1.39 -12.54 -0.81
CA ALA A 54 -0.74 -12.81 -2.10
C ALA A 54 -0.48 -11.53 -2.93
N GLY A 55 -0.09 -10.43 -2.26
CA GLY A 55 0.24 -9.17 -2.92
C GLY A 55 -0.93 -8.20 -3.06
N SER A 56 -1.86 -8.19 -2.11
CA SER A 56 -3.03 -7.28 -2.12
C SER A 56 -2.67 -5.79 -2.20
N MET A 57 -1.48 -5.41 -1.73
CA MET A 57 -1.00 -4.02 -1.78
C MET A 57 -0.37 -3.63 -3.13
N VAL A 58 -0.01 -4.60 -3.98
CA VAL A 58 0.69 -4.37 -5.25
C VAL A 58 -0.08 -3.44 -6.20
N PRO A 59 -1.40 -3.60 -6.42
CA PRO A 59 -2.16 -2.69 -7.26
C PRO A 59 -2.15 -1.24 -6.76
N LEU A 60 -2.17 -1.04 -5.43
CA LEU A 60 -2.09 0.30 -4.83
C LEU A 60 -0.69 0.91 -4.98
N PHE A 61 0.37 0.10 -4.84
CA PHE A 61 1.74 0.55 -5.10
C PHE A 61 1.93 0.95 -6.55
N TRP A 62 1.47 0.12 -7.49
CA TRP A 62 1.50 0.46 -8.91
C TRP A 62 0.80 1.78 -9.20
N PHE A 63 -0.42 1.95 -8.71
CA PHE A 63 -1.19 3.19 -8.89
C PHE A 63 -0.46 4.40 -8.29
N SER A 64 0.07 4.26 -7.07
CA SER A 64 0.78 5.33 -6.36
C SER A 64 2.07 5.75 -7.07
N LEU A 65 2.90 4.78 -7.49
CA LEU A 65 4.13 5.02 -8.24
C LEU A 65 3.84 5.68 -9.59
N ARG A 66 2.76 5.27 -10.27
CA ARG A 66 2.35 5.83 -11.55
C ARG A 66 1.75 7.23 -11.43
N ARG A 67 0.84 7.44 -10.49
CA ARG A 67 0.02 8.66 -10.38
C ARG A 67 0.49 9.64 -9.30
N GLY A 68 1.45 9.25 -8.48
CA GLY A 68 2.03 10.07 -7.42
C GLY A 68 1.33 9.91 -6.07
N ALA A 69 1.99 10.42 -5.02
CA ALA A 69 1.60 10.18 -3.63
C ALA A 69 0.20 10.70 -3.29
N LYS A 70 -0.18 11.88 -3.77
CA LYS A 70 -1.50 12.47 -3.45
C LYS A 70 -2.66 11.56 -3.86
N LEU A 71 -2.61 11.05 -5.09
CA LEU A 71 -3.63 10.14 -5.60
C LEU A 71 -3.51 8.74 -4.98
N GLY A 72 -2.27 8.30 -4.72
CA GLY A 72 -2.00 7.06 -4.02
C GLY A 72 -2.56 7.03 -2.61
N VAL A 73 -2.38 8.09 -1.84
CA VAL A 73 -2.98 8.25 -0.49
C VAL A 73 -4.51 8.20 -0.57
N THR A 74 -5.11 8.93 -1.53
CA THR A 74 -6.57 8.90 -1.72
C THR A 74 -7.05 7.47 -2.02
N ALA A 75 -6.40 6.76 -2.95
CA ALA A 75 -6.75 5.38 -3.29
C ALA A 75 -6.59 4.44 -2.07
N GLY A 76 -5.51 4.60 -1.31
CA GLY A 76 -5.25 3.83 -0.09
C GLY A 76 -6.30 4.07 0.99
N VAL A 77 -6.68 5.33 1.23
CA VAL A 77 -7.75 5.68 2.19
C VAL A 77 -9.08 5.02 1.80
N VAL A 78 -9.48 5.14 0.52
CA VAL A 78 -10.70 4.51 0.02
C VAL A 78 -10.62 2.98 0.13
N HIS A 79 -9.48 2.38 -0.26
CA HIS A 79 -9.27 0.94 -0.10
C HIS A 79 -9.33 0.51 1.37
N GLY A 80 -8.73 1.27 2.30
CA GLY A 80 -8.80 1.00 3.74
C GLY A 80 -10.25 1.01 4.25
N MET A 81 -11.07 1.94 3.79
CA MET A 81 -12.50 1.93 4.12
C MET A 81 -13.21 0.70 3.56
N VAL A 82 -12.91 0.30 2.32
CA VAL A 82 -13.45 -0.94 1.73
C VAL A 82 -13.04 -2.15 2.57
N GLN A 83 -11.76 -2.25 2.98
CA GLN A 83 -11.27 -3.35 3.81
C GLN A 83 -11.96 -3.40 5.19
N PHE A 84 -12.25 -2.25 5.78
CA PHE A 84 -13.04 -2.22 7.02
C PHE A 84 -14.44 -2.82 6.86
N PHE A 85 -15.11 -2.59 5.73
CA PHE A 85 -16.43 -3.19 5.48
C PHE A 85 -16.34 -4.68 5.09
N VAL A 86 -15.25 -5.11 4.46
CA VAL A 86 -15.04 -6.51 4.05
C VAL A 86 -14.64 -7.38 5.24
N GLU A 87 -13.75 -6.90 6.10
CA GLU A 87 -13.22 -7.60 7.26
C GLU A 87 -13.12 -6.66 8.45
N PRO A 88 -14.23 -6.36 9.11
CA PRO A 88 -14.23 -5.42 10.21
C PRO A 88 -13.54 -6.00 11.45
N PHE A 89 -12.54 -5.29 11.95
CA PHE A 89 -12.00 -5.50 13.28
C PHE A 89 -12.07 -4.16 14.02
N PHE A 90 -12.98 -4.07 14.98
CA PHE A 90 -13.34 -2.81 15.61
C PHE A 90 -13.32 -2.93 17.14
N VAL A 91 -12.51 -2.12 17.78
CA VAL A 91 -12.44 -1.98 19.26
C VAL A 91 -12.74 -0.54 19.67
N HIS A 92 -12.30 0.44 18.83
CA HIS A 92 -12.47 1.86 19.11
C HIS A 92 -12.45 2.65 17.80
N PRO A 93 -13.21 3.77 17.66
CA PRO A 93 -13.20 4.57 16.43
C PRO A 93 -11.80 5.03 15.97
N ALA A 94 -10.95 5.45 16.90
CA ALA A 94 -9.61 5.88 16.58
C ALA A 94 -8.70 4.71 16.15
N GLN A 95 -8.89 3.48 16.69
CA GLN A 95 -8.22 2.27 16.21
C GLN A 95 -8.61 2.00 14.76
N MET A 96 -9.90 2.03 14.46
CA MET A 96 -10.40 1.82 13.09
C MET A 96 -9.76 2.81 12.10
N LEU A 97 -9.65 4.09 12.46
CA LEU A 97 -9.01 5.09 11.61
C LEU A 97 -7.52 4.80 11.40
N LEU A 98 -6.80 4.38 12.44
CA LEU A 98 -5.38 4.03 12.33
C LEU A 98 -5.15 2.77 11.49
N ASP A 99 -5.95 1.71 11.73
CA ASP A 99 -5.70 0.39 11.14
C ASP A 99 -6.23 0.25 9.70
N TYR A 100 -7.18 1.08 9.30
CA TYR A 100 -7.76 1.01 7.95
C TYR A 100 -7.41 2.25 7.12
N PRO A 101 -8.09 3.40 7.18
CA PRO A 101 -7.83 4.46 6.22
C PRO A 101 -6.43 5.06 6.33
N ILE A 102 -5.86 5.21 7.54
CA ILE A 102 -4.53 5.78 7.72
C ILE A 102 -3.46 4.78 7.29
N ALA A 103 -3.55 3.52 7.75
CA ALA A 103 -2.59 2.48 7.41
C ALA A 103 -2.54 2.19 5.90
N PHE A 104 -3.69 2.03 5.26
CA PHE A 104 -3.74 1.83 3.81
C PHE A 104 -3.43 3.10 3.03
N GLY A 105 -3.83 4.28 3.53
CA GLY A 105 -3.45 5.57 2.95
C GLY A 105 -1.94 5.76 2.89
N ALA A 106 -1.21 5.29 3.91
CA ALA A 106 0.24 5.34 3.96
C ALA A 106 0.92 4.60 2.80
N LEU A 107 0.29 3.59 2.19
CA LEU A 107 0.80 2.93 0.99
C LEU A 107 0.99 3.92 -0.17
N GLY A 108 0.20 5.00 -0.19
CA GLY A 108 0.33 6.08 -1.16
C GLY A 108 1.66 6.84 -1.10
N LEU A 109 2.40 6.77 0.02
CA LEU A 109 3.75 7.34 0.16
C LEU A 109 4.73 6.77 -0.88
N ALA A 110 4.47 5.56 -1.40
CA ALA A 110 5.23 4.99 -2.51
C ALA A 110 5.35 5.96 -3.69
N GLY A 111 4.32 6.75 -3.96
CA GLY A 111 4.29 7.74 -5.01
C GLY A 111 5.30 8.88 -4.89
N LEU A 112 5.98 9.05 -3.75
CA LEU A 112 7.12 9.95 -3.57
C LEU A 112 8.40 9.40 -4.23
N PHE A 113 8.49 8.08 -4.40
CA PHE A 113 9.67 7.35 -4.87
C PHE A 113 9.48 6.81 -6.30
N ARG A 114 8.90 7.58 -7.20
CA ARG A 114 8.48 7.16 -8.56
C ARG A 114 9.58 6.50 -9.40
N LYS A 115 10.85 6.78 -9.11
CA LYS A 115 12.02 6.22 -9.82
C LYS A 115 12.67 5.03 -9.08
N HIS A 116 12.17 4.69 -7.90
CA HIS A 116 12.74 3.65 -7.02
C HIS A 116 11.60 2.83 -6.42
N GLU A 117 11.09 1.88 -7.19
CA GLU A 117 9.90 1.08 -6.84
C GLU A 117 10.02 0.37 -5.49
N VAL A 118 11.16 -0.26 -5.21
CA VAL A 118 11.41 -0.94 -3.92
C VAL A 118 11.45 0.07 -2.77
N GLY A 119 12.09 1.22 -2.97
CA GLY A 119 12.08 2.31 -1.99
C GLY A 119 10.68 2.83 -1.73
N GLY A 120 9.85 2.92 -2.77
CA GLY A 120 8.44 3.29 -2.66
C GLY A 120 7.62 2.28 -1.86
N VAL A 121 7.78 0.99 -2.17
CA VAL A 121 7.12 -0.10 -1.42
C VAL A 121 7.53 -0.05 0.05
N ALA A 122 8.83 0.10 0.33
CA ALA A 122 9.35 0.20 1.70
C ALA A 122 8.78 1.41 2.46
N ALA A 123 8.70 2.57 1.80
CA ALA A 123 8.12 3.78 2.41
C ALA A 123 6.63 3.60 2.73
N GLY A 124 5.86 3.01 1.82
CA GLY A 124 4.43 2.75 2.02
C GLY A 124 4.17 1.74 3.14
N ILE A 125 4.89 0.62 3.16
CA ILE A 125 4.76 -0.39 4.22
C ILE A 125 5.31 0.14 5.55
N GLY A 126 6.39 0.92 5.55
CA GLY A 126 6.89 1.60 6.75
C GLY A 126 5.86 2.55 7.36
N GLY A 127 5.18 3.34 6.54
CA GLY A 127 4.08 4.19 6.99
C GLY A 127 2.89 3.39 7.55
N ARG A 128 2.53 2.28 6.90
CA ARG A 128 1.51 1.35 7.39
C ARG A 128 1.92 0.73 8.71
N PHE A 129 3.18 0.30 8.84
CA PHE A 129 3.73 -0.22 10.08
C PHE A 129 3.60 0.79 11.23
N LEU A 130 3.94 2.06 10.98
CA LEU A 130 3.82 3.11 12.01
C LEU A 130 2.37 3.29 12.47
N ALA A 131 1.41 3.30 11.57
CA ALA A 131 -0.01 3.40 11.91
C ALA A 131 -0.47 2.23 12.79
N HIS A 132 -0.17 1.00 12.39
CA HIS A 132 -0.48 -0.21 13.16
C HIS A 132 0.31 -0.28 14.48
N PHE A 133 1.57 0.16 14.48
CA PHE A 133 2.38 0.21 15.70
C PHE A 133 1.75 1.13 16.75
N ILE A 134 1.35 2.34 16.35
CA ILE A 134 0.68 3.30 17.24
C ILE A 134 -0.64 2.73 17.73
N SER A 135 -1.44 2.16 16.84
CA SER A 135 -2.69 1.49 17.19
C SER A 135 -2.46 0.36 18.19
N GLY A 136 -1.48 -0.49 17.95
CA GLY A 136 -1.12 -1.61 18.81
C GLY A 136 -0.71 -1.17 20.22
N VAL A 137 0.10 -0.14 20.33
CA VAL A 137 0.54 0.39 21.64
C VAL A 137 -0.63 0.98 22.42
N ILE A 138 -1.54 1.69 21.75
CA ILE A 138 -2.65 2.40 22.43
C ILE A 138 -3.80 1.45 22.79
N PHE A 139 -4.21 0.59 21.86
CA PHE A 139 -5.45 -0.17 21.99
C PHE A 139 -5.24 -1.64 22.35
N PHE A 140 -4.04 -2.20 22.14
CA PHE A 140 -3.76 -3.62 22.35
C PHE A 140 -2.71 -3.90 23.41
N ALA A 141 -2.29 -2.90 24.17
CA ALA A 141 -1.31 -3.04 25.26
C ALA A 141 -1.68 -4.13 26.28
N ILE A 142 -2.98 -4.28 26.59
CA ILE A 142 -3.49 -5.27 27.55
C ILE A 142 -3.30 -6.72 27.07
N TYR A 143 -3.08 -6.94 25.80
CA TYR A 143 -2.84 -8.26 25.21
C TYR A 143 -1.35 -8.62 25.09
N ALA A 144 -0.44 -7.71 25.52
CA ALA A 144 0.98 -7.96 25.46
C ALA A 144 1.38 -9.11 26.42
N PRO A 145 1.87 -10.26 25.90
CA PRO A 145 2.24 -11.41 26.72
C PRO A 145 3.62 -11.22 27.35
N GLN A 146 3.94 -12.05 28.34
CA GLN A 146 5.32 -12.10 28.89
C GLN A 146 6.32 -12.63 27.86
N VAL A 147 5.91 -13.62 27.06
CA VAL A 147 6.73 -14.22 26.00
C VAL A 147 5.98 -14.14 24.68
N TYR A 148 6.63 -13.60 23.64
CA TYR A 148 6.11 -13.56 22.27
C TYR A 148 7.18 -13.99 21.27
N LEU A 149 6.83 -14.88 20.35
CA LEU A 149 7.76 -15.46 19.36
C LEU A 149 9.04 -16.05 19.99
N GLY A 150 8.93 -16.64 21.18
CA GLY A 150 10.06 -17.20 21.92
C GLY A 150 10.93 -16.18 22.66
N LEU A 151 10.60 -14.88 22.59
CA LEU A 151 11.32 -13.81 23.26
C LEU A 151 10.58 -13.39 24.54
N ASN A 152 11.32 -13.24 25.65
CA ASN A 152 10.76 -12.64 26.86
C ASN A 152 10.68 -11.12 26.65
N ILE A 153 9.46 -10.60 26.48
CA ILE A 153 9.19 -9.20 26.24
C ILE A 153 8.62 -8.46 27.48
N GLY A 154 8.44 -9.18 28.60
CA GLY A 154 8.00 -8.63 29.86
C GLY A 154 6.64 -7.92 29.82
N ALA A 155 5.70 -8.39 28.98
CA ALA A 155 4.41 -7.74 28.71
C ALA A 155 4.53 -6.27 28.23
N ASN A 156 5.62 -5.93 27.54
CA ASN A 156 5.86 -4.58 27.05
C ASN A 156 5.04 -4.33 25.78
N ALA A 157 4.13 -3.34 25.82
CA ALA A 157 3.24 -3.00 24.70
C ALA A 157 3.99 -2.55 23.45
N TYR A 158 5.07 -1.78 23.59
CA TYR A 158 5.86 -1.31 22.44
C TYR A 158 6.55 -2.46 21.74
N THR A 159 7.21 -3.34 22.51
CA THR A 159 7.89 -4.52 21.96
C THR A 159 6.87 -5.48 21.34
N TYR A 160 5.74 -5.70 21.99
CA TYR A 160 4.67 -6.54 21.45
C TYR A 160 4.14 -5.98 20.13
N SER A 161 3.76 -4.70 20.10
CA SER A 161 3.24 -4.06 18.88
C SER A 161 4.24 -4.08 17.73
N ALA A 162 5.54 -3.82 18.01
CA ALA A 162 6.58 -3.87 16.99
C ALA A 162 6.75 -5.28 16.40
N LEU A 163 6.86 -6.30 17.25
CA LEU A 163 7.02 -7.69 16.83
C LEU A 163 5.77 -8.23 16.14
N TYR A 164 4.59 -7.94 16.68
CA TYR A 164 3.32 -8.36 16.12
C TYR A 164 3.15 -7.83 14.70
N ASN A 165 3.22 -6.51 14.52
CA ASN A 165 3.05 -5.88 13.21
C ASN A 165 4.21 -6.20 12.26
N GLY A 166 5.44 -6.27 12.77
CA GLY A 166 6.61 -6.68 11.99
C GLY A 166 6.49 -8.09 11.44
N SER A 167 5.92 -9.02 12.20
CA SER A 167 5.84 -10.44 11.83
C SER A 167 5.02 -10.72 10.57
N TYR A 168 4.03 -9.89 10.22
CA TYR A 168 3.29 -10.02 8.97
C TYR A 168 3.65 -8.93 7.93
N LEU A 169 4.04 -7.71 8.35
CA LEU A 169 4.39 -6.66 7.40
C LEU A 169 5.77 -6.85 6.75
N VAL A 170 6.71 -7.52 7.41
CA VAL A 170 8.00 -7.88 6.79
C VAL A 170 7.81 -8.89 5.64
N PRO A 171 7.10 -10.01 5.79
CA PRO A 171 6.72 -10.85 4.65
C PRO A 171 5.98 -10.09 3.54
N GLU A 172 5.04 -9.23 3.88
CA GLU A 172 4.31 -8.39 2.92
C GLU A 172 5.23 -7.44 2.14
N LEU A 173 6.24 -6.87 2.81
CA LEU A 173 7.28 -6.05 2.16
C LEU A 173 8.05 -6.87 1.11
N VAL A 174 8.45 -8.07 1.46
CA VAL A 174 9.21 -8.96 0.56
C VAL A 174 8.33 -9.36 -0.63
N ILE A 175 7.13 -9.86 -0.38
CA ILE A 175 6.19 -10.29 -1.43
C ILE A 175 5.87 -9.13 -2.38
N SER A 176 5.49 -7.96 -1.84
CA SER A 176 5.15 -6.80 -2.64
C SER A 176 6.34 -6.29 -3.46
N SER A 177 7.55 -6.26 -2.87
CA SER A 177 8.75 -5.85 -3.58
C SER A 177 9.12 -6.80 -4.72
N VAL A 178 9.08 -8.11 -4.48
CA VAL A 178 9.35 -9.13 -5.49
C VAL A 178 8.34 -9.04 -6.63
N LEU A 179 7.05 -8.97 -6.31
CA LEU A 179 5.99 -8.86 -7.32
C LEU A 179 6.13 -7.58 -8.15
N MET A 180 6.40 -6.43 -7.53
CA MET A 180 6.63 -5.18 -8.25
C MET A 180 7.82 -5.28 -9.20
N ILE A 181 8.95 -5.82 -8.74
CA ILE A 181 10.14 -6.02 -9.59
C ILE A 181 9.82 -6.94 -10.77
N VAL A 182 9.14 -8.06 -10.53
CA VAL A 182 8.78 -9.03 -11.60
C VAL A 182 7.85 -8.38 -12.62
N LEU A 183 6.80 -7.69 -12.17
CA LEU A 183 5.82 -7.04 -13.05
C LEU A 183 6.48 -5.97 -13.93
N ILE A 184 7.39 -5.17 -13.37
CA ILE A 184 8.12 -4.13 -14.10
C ILE A 184 9.11 -4.76 -15.09
N LYS A 185 9.96 -5.71 -14.65
CA LYS A 185 10.96 -6.36 -15.51
C LYS A 185 10.35 -7.17 -16.65
N ARG A 186 9.15 -7.71 -16.46
CA ARG A 186 8.40 -8.44 -17.50
C ARG A 186 7.56 -7.54 -18.39
N ASN A 187 7.64 -6.21 -18.23
CA ASN A 187 6.82 -5.22 -18.93
C ASN A 187 5.30 -5.49 -18.82
N LEU A 188 4.86 -6.12 -17.75
CA LEU A 188 3.44 -6.41 -17.50
C LEU A 188 2.71 -5.17 -16.95
N ILE A 189 3.44 -4.26 -16.33
CA ILE A 189 2.93 -2.97 -15.86
C ILE A 189 3.86 -1.85 -16.33
N ASP A 190 3.26 -0.71 -16.65
CA ASP A 190 3.99 0.48 -17.05
C ASP A 190 3.82 1.55 -15.96
N LEU A 191 4.94 2.00 -15.40
CA LEU A 191 4.96 3.04 -14.37
C LEU A 191 5.14 4.45 -14.95
N TYR A 192 5.68 4.57 -16.17
CA TYR A 192 6.23 5.82 -16.66
C TYR A 192 5.50 6.41 -17.89
N LYS A 193 4.43 5.78 -18.36
CA LYS A 193 3.60 6.30 -19.47
C LYS A 193 2.35 7.01 -19.00
#